data_1fb160f1d33d99d8d20dbe1dbe04933d
#
_entry.id   1fb160f1d33d99d8d20dbe1dbe04933d
#
_cell.length_a   1.000
_cell.length_b   1.000
_cell.length_c   1.000
_cell.angle_alpha   90.00
_cell.angle_beta   90.00
_cell.angle_gamma   90.00
#
_symmetry.space_group_name_H-M   'P 1'
#
loop_
_entity.id
_entity.type
_entity.pdbx_description
1 polymer ?
#
loop_
_entity_poly.entity_id
_entity_poly.type
_entity_poly.pdbx_seq_one_letter_code
_entity_poly.pdbx_strand_id
1 'polypeptide(L)'
;MSISRQNLSVVIVTFKSDEVIDSCIQSIPEQIKIIIIDNSNDQQFKEKIEKKYNNVKCILSSYNIGMGSGNNLGLRYVKTDYAIILNPDVIFENNSIQQIIDESQKINSFAILAPISVDKKYPNYKMLKKDFNIQNDQIPFKVKSVDGYAMVLNLKRLNNLESFENYKYFDENFFMYLENDDLCLRMKNKNEKIYVYKKALIKHLGAKAVNEKYQEEL
;
A
#
# COMPACT_ATOMS: atom_id res chain seq x y z
N MET A 1 3.21 -19.92 0.94
CA MET A 1 3.83 -19.27 2.13
C MET A 1 2.91 -18.16 2.58
N SER A 2 2.76 -17.97 3.88
CA SER A 2 1.99 -16.89 4.51
C SER A 2 2.86 -15.65 4.72
N ILE A 3 2.24 -14.51 4.96
CA ILE A 3 2.94 -13.27 5.33
C ILE A 3 3.62 -13.47 6.69
N SER A 4 4.80 -12.89 6.85
CA SER A 4 5.54 -12.75 8.11
C SER A 4 6.27 -11.41 8.10
N ARG A 5 6.76 -10.94 9.26
CA ARG A 5 7.55 -9.70 9.31
C ARG A 5 8.83 -9.77 8.48
N GLN A 6 9.42 -10.97 8.31
CA GLN A 6 10.67 -11.17 7.57
C GLN A 6 10.45 -11.16 6.05
N ASN A 7 9.25 -11.53 5.56
CA ASN A 7 8.95 -11.56 4.13
C ASN A 7 7.99 -10.47 3.67
N LEU A 8 7.85 -9.40 4.47
CA LEU A 8 7.02 -8.22 4.23
C LEU A 8 7.89 -6.95 4.21
N SER A 9 7.67 -6.10 3.23
CA SER A 9 8.22 -4.73 3.16
C SER A 9 7.10 -3.73 2.97
N VAL A 10 7.39 -2.44 3.20
CA VAL A 10 6.45 -1.34 2.93
C VAL A 10 7.05 -0.44 1.87
N VAL A 11 6.23 0.02 0.94
CA VAL A 11 6.57 1.04 -0.06
C VAL A 11 5.69 2.26 0.19
N ILE A 12 6.30 3.44 0.29
CA ILE A 12 5.64 4.72 0.52
C ILE A 12 6.13 5.69 -0.55
N VAL A 13 5.22 6.33 -1.28
CA VAL A 13 5.54 7.43 -2.19
C VAL A 13 5.24 8.73 -1.46
N THR A 14 6.23 9.64 -1.41
CA THR A 14 6.11 10.95 -0.76
C THR A 14 6.26 12.08 -1.79
N PHE A 15 5.55 13.18 -1.55
CA PHE A 15 5.76 14.46 -2.21
C PHE A 15 5.47 15.56 -1.18
N LYS A 16 6.54 16.21 -0.64
CA LYS A 16 6.41 17.23 0.41
C LYS A 16 5.57 16.76 1.61
N SER A 17 5.83 15.54 2.10
CA SER A 17 5.01 14.84 3.11
C SER A 17 5.61 14.92 4.53
N ASP A 18 6.51 15.86 4.81
CA ASP A 18 7.27 15.97 6.07
C ASP A 18 6.41 15.98 7.33
N GLU A 19 5.19 16.54 7.24
CA GLU A 19 4.31 16.70 8.41
C GLU A 19 3.65 15.40 8.87
N VAL A 20 3.51 14.41 7.99
CA VAL A 20 2.73 13.20 8.26
C VAL A 20 3.56 11.93 8.28
N ILE A 21 4.68 11.91 7.56
CA ILE A 21 5.48 10.70 7.33
C ILE A 21 5.98 10.04 8.62
N ASP A 22 6.34 10.84 9.62
CA ASP A 22 6.84 10.31 10.89
C ASP A 22 5.81 9.43 11.60
N SER A 23 4.55 9.87 11.66
CA SER A 23 3.46 9.11 12.28
C SER A 23 3.17 7.82 11.50
N CYS A 24 3.26 7.87 10.17
CA CYS A 24 3.12 6.70 9.31
C CYS A 24 4.20 5.67 9.62
N ILE A 25 5.50 6.05 9.60
CA ILE A 25 6.63 5.15 9.87
C ILE A 25 6.55 4.55 11.27
N GLN A 26 6.24 5.36 12.29
CA GLN A 26 6.13 4.90 13.68
C GLN A 26 5.01 3.88 13.91
N SER A 27 4.00 3.84 13.04
CA SER A 27 2.94 2.83 13.08
C SER A 27 3.35 1.46 12.51
N ILE A 28 4.54 1.38 11.89
CA ILE A 28 5.07 0.16 11.26
C ILE A 28 6.13 -0.44 12.18
N PRO A 29 6.07 -1.76 12.50
CA PRO A 29 7.11 -2.43 13.28
C PRO A 29 8.51 -2.26 12.69
N GLU A 30 9.50 -1.95 13.52
CA GLU A 30 10.89 -1.69 13.10
C GLU A 30 11.56 -2.84 12.35
N GLN A 31 11.09 -4.08 12.55
CA GLN A 31 11.59 -5.26 11.83
C GLN A 31 11.20 -5.28 10.36
N ILE A 32 10.23 -4.45 9.94
CA ILE A 32 9.75 -4.37 8.56
C ILE A 32 10.53 -3.28 7.82
N LYS A 33 11.11 -3.63 6.69
CA LYS A 33 11.82 -2.67 5.83
C LYS A 33 10.86 -1.74 5.13
N ILE A 34 11.18 -0.46 5.09
CA ILE A 34 10.41 0.59 4.45
C ILE A 34 11.24 1.17 3.32
N ILE A 35 10.67 1.19 2.12
CA ILE A 35 11.22 1.85 0.94
C ILE A 35 10.38 3.12 0.70
N ILE A 36 11.01 4.28 0.79
CA ILE A 36 10.37 5.56 0.46
C ILE A 36 10.85 6.00 -0.90
N ILE A 37 9.93 6.39 -1.77
CA ILE A 37 10.22 7.09 -3.02
C ILE A 37 9.81 8.53 -2.82
N ASP A 38 10.79 9.42 -2.80
CA ASP A 38 10.52 10.85 -2.67
C ASP A 38 10.45 11.53 -4.04
N ASN A 39 9.24 11.88 -4.41
CA ASN A 39 8.92 12.58 -5.67
C ASN A 39 9.25 14.09 -5.63
N SER A 40 9.62 14.61 -4.46
CA SER A 40 10.09 15.99 -4.32
C SER A 40 11.58 16.16 -4.68
N ASN A 41 12.32 15.05 -4.84
CA ASN A 41 13.76 15.03 -5.04
C ASN A 41 14.54 15.81 -3.96
N ASP A 42 14.12 15.67 -2.70
CA ASP A 42 14.65 16.42 -1.57
C ASP A 42 15.75 15.62 -0.83
N GLN A 43 17.00 16.03 -1.06
CA GLN A 43 18.16 15.39 -0.44
C GLN A 43 18.18 15.59 1.08
N GLN A 44 17.69 16.71 1.61
CA GLN A 44 17.66 16.98 3.06
C GLN A 44 16.61 16.09 3.74
N PHE A 45 15.45 15.93 3.12
CA PHE A 45 14.42 14.98 3.56
C PHE A 45 14.98 13.56 3.64
N LYS A 46 15.66 13.11 2.57
CA LYS A 46 16.28 11.77 2.52
C LYS A 46 17.25 11.55 3.67
N GLU A 47 18.21 12.46 3.85
CA GLU A 47 19.23 12.35 4.91
C GLU A 47 18.61 12.34 6.31
N LYS A 48 17.63 13.20 6.55
CA LYS A 48 16.89 13.29 7.80
C LYS A 48 16.17 11.98 8.14
N ILE A 49 15.44 11.41 7.16
CA ILE A 49 14.58 10.25 7.39
C ILE A 49 15.41 8.96 7.57
N GLU A 50 16.47 8.77 6.75
CA GLU A 50 17.36 7.62 6.86
C GLU A 50 18.23 7.67 8.14
N LYS A 51 18.61 8.86 8.63
CA LYS A 51 19.29 9.03 9.92
C LYS A 51 18.38 8.71 11.09
N LYS A 52 17.08 9.03 10.98
CA LYS A 52 16.10 8.85 12.06
C LYS A 52 15.63 7.41 12.20
N TYR A 53 15.51 6.67 11.09
CA TYR A 53 14.90 5.34 11.05
C TYR A 53 15.81 4.32 10.36
N ASN A 54 16.36 3.37 11.11
CA ASN A 54 17.31 2.37 10.61
C ASN A 54 16.69 1.37 9.60
N ASN A 55 15.38 1.21 9.61
CA ASN A 55 14.65 0.32 8.71
C ASN A 55 14.14 1.02 7.45
N VAL A 56 14.43 2.31 7.27
CA VAL A 56 14.01 3.11 6.11
C VAL A 56 15.16 3.24 5.10
N LYS A 57 14.82 3.08 3.83
CA LYS A 57 15.63 3.46 2.68
C LYS A 57 14.84 4.43 1.82
N CYS A 58 15.35 5.64 1.62
CA CYS A 58 14.75 6.66 0.79
C CYS A 58 15.47 6.76 -0.56
N ILE A 59 14.70 6.78 -1.64
CA ILE A 59 15.18 6.89 -3.02
C ILE A 59 14.53 8.13 -3.61
N LEU A 60 15.37 9.02 -4.13
CA LEU A 60 14.90 10.22 -4.79
C LEU A 60 14.52 9.90 -6.24
N SER A 61 13.36 10.34 -6.68
CA SER A 61 13.03 10.39 -8.09
C SER A 61 13.61 11.66 -8.70
N SER A 62 13.87 11.67 -10.01
CA SER A 62 14.44 12.85 -10.66
C SER A 62 13.44 14.02 -10.72
N TYR A 63 12.15 13.73 -10.67
CA TYR A 63 11.02 14.65 -10.69
C TYR A 63 9.78 13.93 -10.12
N ASN A 64 8.65 14.63 -9.99
CA ASN A 64 7.40 14.00 -9.59
C ASN A 64 6.89 13.06 -10.70
N ILE A 65 7.08 11.75 -10.49
CA ILE A 65 6.70 10.69 -11.44
C ILE A 65 5.29 10.14 -11.19
N GLY A 66 4.55 10.69 -10.22
CA GLY A 66 3.22 10.24 -9.83
C GLY A 66 3.21 9.03 -8.92
N MET A 67 2.00 8.58 -8.54
CA MET A 67 1.81 7.50 -7.56
C MET A 67 2.11 6.11 -8.14
N GLY A 68 1.57 5.80 -9.31
CA GLY A 68 1.77 4.48 -9.94
C GLY A 68 3.23 4.20 -10.25
N SER A 69 3.91 5.14 -10.92
CA SER A 69 5.33 5.04 -11.24
C SER A 69 6.21 5.02 -9.99
N GLY A 70 5.88 5.86 -8.99
CA GLY A 70 6.58 5.89 -7.70
C GLY A 70 6.49 4.54 -6.98
N ASN A 71 5.30 3.95 -6.89
CA ASN A 71 5.11 2.64 -6.31
C ASN A 71 5.86 1.55 -7.08
N ASN A 72 5.83 1.55 -8.42
CA ASN A 72 6.61 0.62 -9.23
C ASN A 72 8.11 0.76 -8.99
N LEU A 73 8.62 2.00 -8.91
CA LEU A 73 10.02 2.26 -8.59
C LEU A 73 10.37 1.67 -7.22
N GLY A 74 9.55 1.92 -6.19
CA GLY A 74 9.75 1.35 -4.85
C GLY A 74 9.75 -0.17 -4.85
N LEU A 75 8.82 -0.80 -5.56
CA LEU A 75 8.70 -2.25 -5.66
C LEU A 75 9.94 -2.91 -6.30
N ARG A 76 10.71 -2.24 -7.15
CA ARG A 76 11.99 -2.74 -7.68
C ARG A 76 13.05 -2.96 -6.59
N TYR A 77 12.96 -2.24 -5.47
CA TYR A 77 13.87 -2.38 -4.33
C TYR A 77 13.37 -3.36 -3.27
N VAL A 78 12.13 -3.82 -3.35
CA VAL A 78 11.59 -4.84 -2.46
C VAL A 78 12.20 -6.20 -2.77
N LYS A 79 12.68 -6.91 -1.72
CA LYS A 79 13.27 -8.26 -1.82
C LYS A 79 12.40 -9.33 -1.15
N THR A 80 11.27 -8.94 -0.60
CA THR A 80 10.33 -9.80 0.11
C THR A 80 9.22 -10.30 -0.80
N ASP A 81 8.56 -11.40 -0.41
CA ASP A 81 7.45 -11.99 -1.17
C ASP A 81 6.18 -11.12 -1.16
N TYR A 82 6.07 -10.22 -0.16
CA TYR A 82 4.92 -9.35 0.03
C TYR A 82 5.37 -7.90 0.22
N ALA A 83 4.55 -6.97 -0.26
CA ALA A 83 4.74 -5.55 -0.03
C ALA A 83 3.42 -4.87 0.36
N ILE A 84 3.47 -3.97 1.33
CA ILE A 84 2.40 -3.02 1.61
C ILE A 84 2.68 -1.77 0.78
N ILE A 85 1.76 -1.39 -0.08
CA ILE A 85 1.70 -0.04 -0.64
C ILE A 85 0.95 0.82 0.36
N LEU A 86 1.53 1.94 0.76
CA LEU A 86 1.01 2.77 1.84
C LEU A 86 1.19 4.25 1.52
N ASN A 87 0.14 5.05 1.68
CA ASN A 87 0.26 6.49 1.60
C ASN A 87 0.96 7.06 2.86
N PRO A 88 1.69 8.18 2.74
CA PRO A 88 2.43 8.78 3.85
C PRO A 88 1.54 9.33 4.98
N ASP A 89 0.25 9.53 4.73
CA ASP A 89 -0.76 10.01 5.68
C ASP A 89 -1.67 8.91 6.25
N VAL A 90 -1.20 7.65 6.16
CA VAL A 90 -1.88 6.48 6.74
C VAL A 90 -1.15 5.99 7.98
N ILE A 91 -1.89 5.71 9.03
CA ILE A 91 -1.39 5.20 10.31
C ILE A 91 -2.07 3.85 10.57
N PHE A 92 -1.28 2.79 10.80
CA PHE A 92 -1.81 1.52 11.28
C PHE A 92 -2.25 1.66 12.73
N GLU A 93 -3.49 1.28 13.02
CA GLU A 93 -3.98 1.13 14.39
C GLU A 93 -3.35 -0.09 15.08
N ASN A 94 -3.44 -0.13 16.40
CA ASN A 94 -2.80 -1.14 17.25
C ASN A 94 -2.91 -2.57 16.67
N ASN A 95 -1.77 -3.25 16.54
CA ASN A 95 -1.65 -4.63 16.06
C ASN A 95 -2.17 -4.94 14.65
N SER A 96 -2.61 -3.95 13.86
CA SER A 96 -3.23 -4.21 12.55
C SER A 96 -2.30 -4.95 11.59
N ILE A 97 -1.00 -4.64 11.58
CA ILE A 97 -0.03 -5.39 10.76
C ILE A 97 0.07 -6.85 11.22
N GLN A 98 0.08 -7.09 12.54
CA GLN A 98 0.08 -8.47 13.05
C GLN A 98 -1.21 -9.21 12.68
N GLN A 99 -2.34 -8.54 12.73
CA GLN A 99 -3.63 -9.10 12.29
C GLN A 99 -3.64 -9.43 10.79
N ILE A 100 -3.02 -8.59 9.94
CA ILE A 100 -2.83 -8.90 8.51
C ILE A 100 -1.99 -10.18 8.34
N ILE A 101 -0.90 -10.30 9.09
CA ILE A 101 -0.03 -11.48 9.08
C ILE A 101 -0.82 -12.74 9.47
N ASP A 102 -1.50 -12.71 10.61
CA ASP A 102 -2.23 -13.85 11.15
C ASP A 102 -3.38 -14.29 10.24
N GLU A 103 -4.11 -13.33 9.66
CA GLU A 103 -5.23 -13.63 8.77
C GLU A 103 -4.79 -14.11 7.39
N SER A 104 -3.62 -13.66 6.92
CA SER A 104 -3.06 -14.17 5.66
C SER A 104 -2.82 -15.68 5.69
N GLN A 105 -2.57 -16.24 6.88
CA GLN A 105 -2.37 -17.68 7.07
C GLN A 105 -3.65 -18.49 6.87
N LYS A 106 -4.81 -17.87 7.05
CA LYS A 106 -6.14 -18.49 6.90
C LYS A 106 -6.66 -18.44 5.47
N ILE A 107 -5.97 -17.72 4.59
CA ILE A 107 -6.36 -17.55 3.18
C ILE A 107 -5.47 -18.45 2.31
N ASN A 108 -6.08 -19.38 1.57
CA ASN A 108 -5.33 -20.28 0.69
C ASN A 108 -4.53 -19.54 -0.39
N SER A 109 -5.09 -18.49 -0.95
CA SER A 109 -4.40 -17.67 -1.96
C SER A 109 -5.08 -16.31 -2.14
N PHE A 110 -4.29 -15.27 -2.37
CA PHE A 110 -4.75 -13.92 -2.70
C PHE A 110 -3.71 -13.21 -3.56
N ALA A 111 -4.16 -12.25 -4.36
CA ALA A 111 -3.29 -11.29 -5.05
C ALA A 111 -3.13 -10.01 -4.20
N ILE A 112 -4.24 -9.54 -3.62
CA ILE A 112 -4.29 -8.32 -2.81
C ILE A 112 -5.07 -8.61 -1.53
N LEU A 113 -4.55 -8.12 -0.39
CA LEU A 113 -5.22 -8.11 0.91
C LEU A 113 -5.13 -6.69 1.47
N ALA A 114 -6.22 -6.13 1.98
CA ALA A 114 -6.19 -4.78 2.51
C ALA A 114 -6.81 -4.68 3.92
N PRO A 115 -6.29 -3.76 4.75
CA PRO A 115 -6.96 -3.33 5.97
C PRO A 115 -8.19 -2.47 5.62
N ILE A 116 -9.01 -2.15 6.63
CA ILE A 116 -10.07 -1.16 6.47
C ILE A 116 -9.74 0.14 7.22
N SER A 117 -10.29 1.24 6.71
CA SER A 117 -10.23 2.50 7.43
C SER A 117 -11.18 2.51 8.64
N VAL A 118 -10.76 3.15 9.72
CA VAL A 118 -11.65 3.46 10.86
C VAL A 118 -12.74 4.45 10.44
N ASP A 119 -12.52 5.23 9.39
CA ASP A 119 -13.54 6.09 8.79
C ASP A 119 -14.47 5.26 7.92
N LYS A 120 -15.71 5.08 8.38
CA LYS A 120 -16.74 4.32 7.68
C LYS A 120 -17.18 4.96 6.35
N LYS A 121 -16.93 6.24 6.16
CA LYS A 121 -17.26 6.95 4.91
C LYS A 121 -16.30 6.57 3.78
N TYR A 122 -15.05 6.25 4.14
CA TYR A 122 -13.99 5.86 3.19
C TYR A 122 -13.35 4.54 3.65
N PRO A 123 -14.04 3.39 3.45
CA PRO A 123 -13.69 2.13 4.12
C PRO A 123 -12.46 1.41 3.56
N ASN A 124 -11.79 1.92 2.53
CA ASN A 124 -10.67 1.31 1.79
C ASN A 124 -11.07 0.18 0.84
N TYR A 125 -12.34 0.04 0.49
CA TYR A 125 -12.77 -0.99 -0.46
C TYR A 125 -14.11 -0.67 -1.12
N LYS A 126 -14.36 -1.31 -2.28
CA LYS A 126 -15.65 -1.31 -2.99
C LYS A 126 -16.20 -2.74 -3.04
N MET A 127 -17.43 -2.93 -2.58
CA MET A 127 -18.10 -4.25 -2.52
C MET A 127 -18.48 -4.78 -3.91
N LEU A 128 -18.53 -6.09 -4.03
CA LEU A 128 -19.24 -6.77 -5.13
C LEU A 128 -20.76 -6.63 -4.89
N LYS A 129 -21.53 -6.30 -5.93
CA LYS A 129 -22.99 -6.08 -5.81
C LYS A 129 -23.79 -7.25 -5.20
N LYS A 130 -23.22 -8.46 -5.15
CA LYS A 130 -23.88 -9.68 -4.62
C LYS A 130 -23.58 -9.97 -3.15
N ASP A 131 -22.66 -9.25 -2.52
CA ASP A 131 -22.10 -9.65 -1.22
C ASP A 131 -22.51 -8.74 -0.04
N PHE A 132 -23.64 -8.01 -0.17
CA PHE A 132 -24.15 -7.12 0.87
C PHE A 132 -24.51 -7.80 2.20
N ASN A 133 -24.57 -9.13 2.25
CA ASN A 133 -25.01 -9.91 3.41
C ASN A 133 -23.88 -10.55 4.22
N ILE A 134 -22.61 -10.20 4.00
CA ILE A 134 -21.51 -10.78 4.78
C ILE A 134 -21.43 -10.09 6.15
N GLN A 135 -22.16 -10.64 7.12
CA GLN A 135 -22.13 -10.19 8.53
C GLN A 135 -20.97 -10.80 9.35
N ASN A 136 -20.11 -11.63 8.75
CA ASN A 136 -19.06 -12.30 9.50
C ASN A 136 -17.81 -11.43 9.63
N ASP A 137 -17.65 -10.77 10.78
CA ASP A 137 -16.53 -9.86 11.07
C ASP A 137 -15.18 -10.56 11.31
N GLN A 138 -15.16 -11.88 11.29
CA GLN A 138 -13.98 -12.66 11.67
C GLN A 138 -13.17 -13.22 10.51
N ILE A 139 -13.66 -13.18 9.27
CA ILE A 139 -13.04 -13.80 8.11
C ILE A 139 -12.74 -12.73 7.06
N PRO A 140 -11.55 -12.75 6.41
CA PRO A 140 -11.31 -11.90 5.24
C PRO A 140 -12.40 -12.14 4.19
N PHE A 141 -12.98 -11.09 3.66
CA PHE A 141 -14.03 -11.17 2.66
C PHE A 141 -13.58 -10.59 1.31
N LYS A 142 -14.12 -11.16 0.23
CA LYS A 142 -13.79 -10.73 -1.13
C LYS A 142 -14.44 -9.39 -1.45
N VAL A 143 -13.69 -8.55 -2.17
CA VAL A 143 -14.15 -7.23 -2.63
C VAL A 143 -13.91 -7.06 -4.12
N LYS A 144 -14.52 -6.01 -4.69
CA LYS A 144 -14.34 -5.63 -6.09
C LYS A 144 -12.99 -4.98 -6.31
N SER A 145 -12.66 -4.01 -5.48
CA SER A 145 -11.40 -3.28 -5.48
C SER A 145 -11.09 -2.75 -4.09
N VAL A 146 -9.85 -2.34 -3.89
CA VAL A 146 -9.37 -1.62 -2.71
C VAL A 146 -8.79 -0.28 -3.14
N ASP A 147 -8.79 0.68 -2.22
CA ASP A 147 -8.21 1.98 -2.48
C ASP A 147 -6.67 1.93 -2.37
N GLY A 148 -5.99 2.80 -3.12
CA GLY A 148 -4.53 2.79 -3.27
C GLY A 148 -3.76 3.22 -2.03
N TYR A 149 -4.42 3.78 -1.02
CA TYR A 149 -3.74 4.33 0.15
C TYR A 149 -3.25 3.27 1.17
N ALA A 150 -3.77 2.03 1.13
CA ALA A 150 -3.24 0.91 1.91
C ALA A 150 -3.62 -0.43 1.29
N MET A 151 -2.66 -1.15 0.71
CA MET A 151 -2.88 -2.50 0.16
C MET A 151 -1.64 -3.37 0.28
N VAL A 152 -1.83 -4.64 0.62
CA VAL A 152 -0.79 -5.67 0.62
C VAL A 152 -0.81 -6.41 -0.70
N LEU A 153 0.29 -6.39 -1.42
CA LEU A 153 0.50 -7.12 -2.67
C LEU A 153 1.22 -8.44 -2.40
N ASN A 154 0.71 -9.53 -2.94
CA ASN A 154 1.41 -10.80 -2.99
C ASN A 154 2.33 -10.81 -4.23
N LEU A 155 3.55 -10.30 -4.08
CA LEU A 155 4.49 -10.13 -5.19
C LEU A 155 4.87 -11.45 -5.84
N LYS A 156 5.05 -12.50 -5.03
CA LYS A 156 5.34 -13.84 -5.55
C LYS A 156 4.24 -14.33 -6.49
N ARG A 157 2.96 -14.09 -6.13
CA ARG A 157 1.84 -14.47 -6.98
C ARG A 157 1.74 -13.59 -8.21
N LEU A 158 1.84 -12.26 -8.04
CA LEU A 158 1.76 -11.30 -9.13
C LEU A 158 2.86 -11.51 -10.17
N ASN A 159 4.08 -11.85 -9.73
CA ASN A 159 5.22 -12.10 -10.62
C ASN A 159 5.06 -13.35 -11.50
N ASN A 160 4.21 -14.30 -11.09
CA ASN A 160 3.92 -15.51 -11.85
C ASN A 160 2.75 -15.38 -12.82
N LEU A 161 2.09 -14.22 -12.87
CA LEU A 161 1.01 -13.97 -13.82
C LEU A 161 1.58 -13.49 -15.16
N GLU A 162 1.36 -14.25 -16.22
CA GLU A 162 1.94 -14.09 -17.57
C GLU A 162 1.59 -12.80 -18.32
N SER A 163 0.89 -11.84 -17.74
CA SER A 163 0.34 -10.72 -18.49
C SER A 163 0.66 -9.34 -17.95
N PHE A 164 1.80 -9.20 -17.32
CA PHE A 164 2.29 -7.88 -16.91
C PHE A 164 3.41 -7.40 -17.85
N GLU A 165 3.23 -7.59 -19.15
CA GLU A 165 4.29 -7.40 -20.15
C GLU A 165 4.84 -5.96 -20.18
N ASN A 166 4.01 -4.94 -19.91
CA ASN A 166 4.45 -3.55 -19.90
C ASN A 166 4.41 -2.88 -18.51
N TYR A 167 3.46 -3.24 -17.66
CA TYR A 167 3.26 -2.65 -16.33
C TYR A 167 3.05 -3.74 -15.31
N LYS A 168 4.13 -4.12 -14.64
CA LYS A 168 4.14 -5.30 -13.75
C LYS A 168 3.17 -5.18 -12.58
N TYR A 169 3.00 -3.99 -12.03
CA TYR A 169 2.09 -3.71 -10.93
C TYR A 169 1.09 -2.62 -11.31
N PHE A 170 1.51 -1.36 -11.30
CA PHE A 170 0.68 -0.20 -11.62
C PHE A 170 0.93 0.26 -13.05
N ASP A 171 -0.11 0.67 -13.76
CA ASP A 171 0.03 1.31 -15.08
C ASP A 171 0.54 2.73 -14.89
N GLU A 172 1.73 3.01 -15.43
CA GLU A 172 2.45 4.27 -15.29
C GLU A 172 1.84 5.41 -16.12
N ASN A 173 0.85 5.13 -16.97
CA ASN A 173 0.06 6.16 -17.64
C ASN A 173 -0.90 6.89 -16.69
N PHE A 174 -1.23 6.29 -15.54
CA PHE A 174 -1.95 6.98 -14.48
C PHE A 174 -0.96 7.74 -13.59
N PHE A 175 -0.97 9.06 -13.70
CA PHE A 175 -0.12 9.88 -12.84
C PHE A 175 -0.58 9.81 -11.38
N MET A 176 -1.88 9.97 -11.15
CA MET A 176 -2.52 9.91 -9.84
C MET A 176 -3.98 9.50 -9.99
N TYR A 177 -4.47 8.67 -9.06
CA TYR A 177 -5.80 8.07 -9.05
C TYR A 177 -6.01 7.06 -10.19
N LEU A 178 -6.88 6.08 -9.94
CA LEU A 178 -7.27 4.97 -10.81
C LEU A 178 -6.21 3.88 -11.02
N GLU A 179 -4.93 4.08 -10.70
CA GLU A 179 -3.87 3.07 -10.80
C GLU A 179 -4.18 1.81 -9.95
N ASN A 180 -4.81 2.00 -8.79
CA ASN A 180 -5.26 0.92 -7.91
C ASN A 180 -6.51 0.21 -8.48
N ASP A 181 -7.47 0.96 -9.02
CA ASP A 181 -8.67 0.40 -9.65
C ASP A 181 -8.31 -0.42 -10.90
N ASP A 182 -7.36 0.06 -11.72
CA ASP A 182 -6.81 -0.68 -12.87
C ASP A 182 -6.15 -1.99 -12.42
N LEU A 183 -5.24 -1.94 -11.43
CA LEU A 183 -4.61 -3.15 -10.89
C LEU A 183 -5.67 -4.15 -10.40
N CYS A 184 -6.65 -3.69 -9.63
CA CYS A 184 -7.73 -4.54 -9.14
C CYS A 184 -8.55 -5.15 -10.28
N LEU A 185 -8.83 -4.39 -11.34
CA LEU A 185 -9.54 -4.86 -12.54
C LEU A 185 -8.73 -5.94 -13.25
N ARG A 186 -7.42 -5.74 -13.47
CA ARG A 186 -6.54 -6.74 -14.07
C ARG A 186 -6.48 -8.02 -13.24
N MET A 187 -6.40 -7.91 -11.90
CA MET A 187 -6.45 -9.08 -11.01
C MET A 187 -7.76 -9.85 -11.16
N LYS A 188 -8.90 -9.15 -11.18
CA LYS A 188 -10.21 -9.75 -11.38
C LYS A 188 -10.31 -10.47 -12.73
N ASN A 189 -9.81 -9.88 -13.82
CA ASN A 189 -9.82 -10.48 -15.16
C ASN A 189 -8.96 -11.77 -15.23
N LYS A 190 -7.98 -11.90 -14.33
CA LYS A 190 -7.17 -13.11 -14.14
C LYS A 190 -7.73 -14.09 -13.11
N ASN A 191 -8.99 -13.89 -12.66
CA ASN A 191 -9.63 -14.66 -11.59
C ASN A 191 -8.86 -14.65 -10.25
N GLU A 192 -8.02 -13.63 -10.03
CA GLU A 192 -7.30 -13.44 -8.79
C GLU A 192 -8.22 -12.90 -7.69
N LYS A 193 -7.85 -13.16 -6.45
CA LYS A 193 -8.67 -12.83 -5.30
C LYS A 193 -8.14 -11.58 -4.60
N ILE A 194 -9.06 -10.66 -4.33
CA ILE A 194 -8.83 -9.45 -3.54
C ILE A 194 -9.66 -9.58 -2.27
N TYR A 195 -9.00 -9.44 -1.12
CA TYR A 195 -9.64 -9.56 0.18
C TYR A 195 -9.46 -8.31 1.02
N VAL A 196 -10.37 -8.14 1.96
CA VAL A 196 -10.28 -7.14 3.03
C VAL A 196 -10.47 -7.81 4.36
N TYR A 197 -9.75 -7.35 5.37
CA TYR A 197 -9.87 -7.84 6.74
C TYR A 197 -10.30 -6.72 7.69
N LYS A 198 -11.52 -6.83 8.24
CA LYS A 198 -12.17 -5.77 9.03
C LYS A 198 -11.49 -5.45 10.37
N LYS A 199 -10.72 -6.38 10.93
CA LYS A 199 -10.03 -6.15 12.22
C LYS A 199 -8.67 -5.48 12.04
N ALA A 200 -8.07 -5.53 10.84
CA ALA A 200 -6.88 -4.76 10.54
C ALA A 200 -7.30 -3.32 10.21
N LEU A 201 -7.07 -2.42 11.13
CA LEU A 201 -7.58 -1.05 11.09
C LEU A 201 -6.46 -0.06 10.74
N ILE A 202 -6.80 0.91 9.91
CA ILE A 202 -5.94 2.05 9.61
C ILE A 202 -6.73 3.35 9.79
N LYS A 203 -6.00 4.41 10.13
CA LYS A 203 -6.49 5.78 10.09
C LYS A 203 -5.86 6.49 8.90
N HIS A 204 -6.68 6.98 7.97
CA HIS A 204 -6.26 7.82 6.87
C HIS A 204 -6.54 9.27 7.25
N LEU A 205 -5.51 10.13 7.25
CA LEU A 205 -5.64 11.51 7.72
C LEU A 205 -6.38 12.40 6.70
N GLY A 206 -6.61 11.88 5.50
CA GLY A 206 -7.42 12.50 4.43
C GLY A 206 -6.74 13.74 3.83
N ALA A 207 -6.32 13.64 2.57
CA ALA A 207 -5.71 14.72 1.78
C ALA A 207 -4.52 15.46 2.45
N LYS A 208 -3.85 14.82 3.42
CA LYS A 208 -2.67 15.37 4.11
C LYS A 208 -1.35 14.75 3.64
N ALA A 209 -1.42 13.90 2.63
CA ALA A 209 -0.25 13.29 2.01
C ALA A 209 0.74 14.33 1.44
N VAL A 210 0.21 15.49 1.05
CA VAL A 210 0.97 16.66 0.58
C VAL A 210 0.61 17.84 1.44
N ASN A 211 1.63 18.62 1.86
CA ASN A 211 1.42 19.86 2.58
C ASN A 211 0.56 20.82 1.73
N GLU A 212 -0.46 21.45 2.32
CA GLU A 212 -1.42 22.35 1.63
C GLU A 212 -0.72 23.40 0.77
N LYS A 213 0.45 23.90 1.21
CA LYS A 213 1.27 24.87 0.48
C LYS A 213 1.72 24.40 -0.91
N TYR A 214 1.80 23.10 -1.13
CA TYR A 214 2.33 22.48 -2.37
C TYR A 214 1.25 21.71 -3.15
N GLN A 215 -0.03 21.83 -2.79
CA GLN A 215 -1.11 21.10 -3.48
C GLN A 215 -1.28 21.53 -4.94
N GLU A 216 -0.92 22.78 -5.29
CA GLU A 216 -0.96 23.25 -6.66
C GLU A 216 0.20 22.74 -7.54
N GLU A 217 1.21 22.08 -6.94
CA GLU A 217 2.35 21.48 -7.66
C GLU A 217 2.10 20.00 -8.06
N LEU A 218 0.96 19.44 -7.67
CA LEU A 218 0.52 18.07 -8.03
C LEU A 218 -0.10 18.06 -9.43
#